data_5800af9214d0610282d25f0ae60e62e6
#
_entry.id   5800af9214d0610282d25f0ae60e62e6
#
_cell.length_a   1.000
_cell.length_b   1.000
_cell.length_c   1.000
_cell.angle_alpha   90.00
_cell.angle_beta   90.00
_cell.angle_gamma   90.00
#
_symmetry.space_group_name_H-M   'P 1'
#
loop_
_entity.id
_entity.type
_entity.pdbx_description
1 polymer ?
#
loop_
_entity_poly.entity_id
_entity_poly.type
_entity_poly.pdbx_seq_one_letter_code
_entity_poly.pdbx_strand_id
1 'polypeptide(L)'
;MYTVLVCDDDIAIQNSIKIYLENEGYNVLTASDGEECIKVAENNEVHCLILDIMMPKIDGLNAMLKIRENKNFPIILLSAKSEDTDKITGLSFGADDYVTKPFNPLELVARVKSQIRRYSTLGSMVKTDSQLITGGLVLDTKSKRVTVDGEEVHLTAREYRILEYLMKNMNVVLSSSQIYEAVWNEASFGIEKTVTVHIRNIREKIEIN
;
A
#
# COMPACT_ATOMS: atom_id res chain seq x y z
N MET A 1 -6.59 -17.64 6.54
CA MET A 1 -7.61 -16.67 7.01
C MET A 1 -6.85 -15.45 7.46
N TYR A 2 -7.19 -14.24 6.98
CA TYR A 2 -6.45 -13.03 7.37
C TYR A 2 -6.93 -12.53 8.72
N THR A 3 -6.00 -12.00 9.52
CA THR A 3 -6.25 -11.43 10.85
C THR A 3 -6.16 -9.91 10.79
N VAL A 4 -7.18 -9.22 11.27
CA VAL A 4 -7.23 -7.76 11.42
C VAL A 4 -7.20 -7.42 12.91
N LEU A 5 -6.28 -6.55 13.31
CA LEU A 5 -6.26 -6.00 14.67
C LEU A 5 -7.00 -4.66 14.67
N VAL A 6 -7.94 -4.50 15.59
CA VAL A 6 -8.71 -3.26 15.79
C VAL A 6 -8.33 -2.68 17.14
N CYS A 7 -7.80 -1.49 17.15
CA CYS A 7 -7.38 -0.78 18.35
C CYS A 7 -8.12 0.56 18.47
N ASP A 8 -8.98 0.69 19.45
CA ASP A 8 -9.78 1.88 19.76
C ASP A 8 -10.15 1.80 21.25
N ASP A 9 -10.20 2.91 21.98
CA ASP A 9 -10.60 2.90 23.39
C ASP A 9 -12.13 2.83 23.57
N ASP A 10 -12.90 3.10 22.52
CA ASP A 10 -14.36 2.93 22.51
C ASP A 10 -14.73 1.48 22.10
N ILE A 11 -15.18 0.71 23.09
CA ILE A 11 -15.63 -0.68 22.92
C ILE A 11 -16.80 -0.79 21.91
N ALA A 12 -17.66 0.22 21.82
CA ALA A 12 -18.78 0.20 20.87
C ALA A 12 -18.29 0.31 19.43
N ILE A 13 -17.26 1.13 19.18
CA ILE A 13 -16.60 1.25 17.89
C ILE A 13 -15.87 -0.06 17.54
N GLN A 14 -15.10 -0.62 18.48
CA GLN A 14 -14.43 -1.92 18.28
C GLN A 14 -15.42 -3.01 17.86
N ASN A 15 -16.52 -3.16 18.64
CA ASN A 15 -17.53 -4.19 18.38
C ASN A 15 -18.23 -3.97 17.03
N SER A 16 -18.51 -2.73 16.67
CA SER A 16 -19.09 -2.40 15.37
C SER A 16 -18.16 -2.84 14.24
N ILE A 17 -16.90 -2.43 14.26
CA ILE A 17 -15.91 -2.79 13.25
C ILE A 17 -15.73 -4.32 13.19
N LYS A 18 -15.63 -4.97 14.35
CA LYS A 18 -15.46 -6.42 14.47
C LYS A 18 -16.58 -7.17 13.76
N ILE A 19 -17.85 -6.83 14.02
CA ILE A 19 -19.01 -7.50 13.38
C ILE A 19 -18.90 -7.42 11.85
N TYR A 20 -18.61 -6.25 11.30
CA TYR A 20 -18.51 -6.08 9.85
C TYR A 20 -17.34 -6.87 9.23
N LEU A 21 -16.19 -6.91 9.91
CA LEU A 21 -15.02 -7.64 9.42
C LEU A 21 -15.21 -9.17 9.54
N GLU A 22 -15.78 -9.65 10.63
CA GLU A 22 -16.09 -11.09 10.82
C GLU A 22 -17.10 -11.59 9.79
N ASN A 23 -18.10 -10.79 9.42
CA ASN A 23 -19.05 -11.11 8.34
C ASN A 23 -18.36 -11.25 6.97
N GLU A 24 -17.21 -10.63 6.79
CA GLU A 24 -16.38 -10.75 5.59
C GLU A 24 -15.32 -11.85 5.68
N GLY A 25 -15.37 -12.65 6.74
CA GLY A 25 -14.49 -13.82 6.91
C GLY A 25 -13.10 -13.51 7.47
N TYR A 26 -12.91 -12.34 8.08
CA TYR A 26 -11.66 -12.02 8.79
C TYR A 26 -11.67 -12.56 10.22
N ASN A 27 -10.49 -12.96 10.72
CA ASN A 27 -10.28 -13.13 12.14
C ASN A 27 -9.99 -11.74 12.75
N VAL A 28 -10.68 -11.36 13.83
CA VAL A 28 -10.54 -10.02 14.41
C VAL A 28 -10.01 -10.11 15.84
N LEU A 29 -8.86 -9.47 16.06
CA LEU A 29 -8.30 -9.21 17.38
C LEU A 29 -8.62 -7.77 17.76
N THR A 30 -8.77 -7.51 19.06
CA THR A 30 -9.06 -6.18 19.59
C THR A 30 -8.03 -5.76 20.64
N ALA A 31 -7.80 -4.46 20.76
CA ALA A 31 -7.00 -3.83 21.81
C ALA A 31 -7.63 -2.49 22.20
N SER A 32 -7.57 -2.12 23.47
CA SER A 32 -8.24 -0.94 24.01
C SER A 32 -7.30 0.24 24.29
N ASP A 33 -6.01 0.07 24.10
CA ASP A 33 -5.00 1.12 24.20
C ASP A 33 -3.73 0.75 23.39
N GLY A 34 -2.84 1.72 23.21
CA GLY A 34 -1.64 1.52 22.41
C GLY A 34 -0.65 0.50 23.00
N GLU A 35 -0.61 0.32 24.33
CA GLU A 35 0.26 -0.66 24.95
C GLU A 35 -0.22 -2.10 24.69
N GLU A 36 -1.53 -2.32 24.80
CA GLU A 36 -2.16 -3.61 24.46
C GLU A 36 -2.02 -3.88 22.96
N CYS A 37 -2.24 -2.84 22.11
CA CYS A 37 -2.09 -2.94 20.67
C CYS A 37 -0.70 -3.45 20.26
N ILE A 38 0.37 -2.89 20.83
CA ILE A 38 1.74 -3.31 20.57
C ILE A 38 1.93 -4.78 20.96
N LYS A 39 1.51 -5.16 22.17
CA LYS A 39 1.61 -6.55 22.67
C LYS A 39 0.88 -7.55 21.78
N VAL A 40 -0.34 -7.21 21.34
CA VAL A 40 -1.11 -8.08 20.45
C VAL A 40 -0.45 -8.18 19.07
N ALA A 41 0.04 -7.08 18.52
CA ALA A 41 0.72 -7.04 17.23
C ALA A 41 2.06 -7.81 17.22
N GLU A 42 2.77 -7.85 18.35
CA GLU A 42 4.02 -8.61 18.47
C GLU A 42 3.78 -10.12 18.56
N ASN A 43 2.76 -10.54 19.31
CA ASN A 43 2.51 -11.93 19.63
C ASN A 43 1.59 -12.68 18.64
N ASN A 44 1.02 -11.97 17.66
CA ASN A 44 0.11 -12.55 16.70
C ASN A 44 0.55 -12.24 15.26
N GLU A 45 0.08 -13.08 14.33
CA GLU A 45 0.17 -12.80 12.90
C GLU A 45 -0.96 -11.85 12.52
N VAL A 46 -0.62 -10.56 12.33
CA VAL A 46 -1.54 -9.49 11.94
C VAL A 46 -1.31 -9.15 10.47
N HIS A 47 -2.39 -9.00 9.70
CA HIS A 47 -2.36 -8.69 8.28
C HIS A 47 -2.84 -7.26 7.96
N CYS A 48 -3.55 -6.63 8.89
CA CYS A 48 -3.93 -5.22 8.83
C CYS A 48 -4.24 -4.73 10.25
N LEU A 49 -3.86 -3.50 10.56
CA LEU A 49 -4.20 -2.82 11.81
C LEU A 49 -5.11 -1.64 11.51
N ILE A 50 -6.21 -1.55 12.22
CA ILE A 50 -7.06 -0.36 12.34
C ILE A 50 -6.76 0.27 13.69
N LEU A 51 -6.32 1.52 13.71
CA LEU A 51 -5.73 2.14 14.88
C LEU A 51 -6.30 3.54 15.11
N ASP A 52 -6.98 3.74 16.24
CA ASP A 52 -7.37 5.08 16.65
C ASP A 52 -6.14 5.90 17.08
N ILE A 53 -6.12 7.17 16.70
CA ILE A 53 -5.04 8.10 17.11
C ILE A 53 -5.20 8.49 18.57
N MET A 54 -6.44 8.77 19.00
CA MET A 54 -6.73 9.37 20.31
C MET A 54 -7.06 8.30 21.33
N MET A 55 -6.05 7.72 21.96
CA MET A 55 -6.23 6.67 22.98
C MET A 55 -5.44 7.01 24.26
N PRO A 56 -5.87 6.48 25.42
CA PRO A 56 -5.15 6.64 26.68
C PRO A 56 -3.82 5.86 26.69
N LYS A 57 -2.94 6.19 27.62
CA LYS A 57 -1.62 5.62 27.88
C LYS A 57 -0.64 5.90 26.72
N ILE A 58 -0.66 5.10 25.67
CA ILE A 58 0.10 5.30 24.44
C ILE A 58 -0.89 5.62 23.34
N ASP A 59 -0.75 6.81 22.74
CA ASP A 59 -1.56 7.22 21.60
C ASP A 59 -1.26 6.38 20.33
N GLY A 60 -2.16 6.44 19.35
CA GLY A 60 -2.03 5.61 18.15
C GLY A 60 -0.79 5.92 17.32
N LEU A 61 -0.33 7.16 17.25
CA LEU A 61 0.87 7.50 16.48
C LEU A 61 2.12 6.90 17.11
N ASN A 62 2.26 7.02 18.43
CA ASN A 62 3.38 6.42 19.16
C ASN A 62 3.32 4.89 19.15
N ALA A 63 2.13 4.29 19.24
CA ALA A 63 1.95 2.85 19.07
C ALA A 63 2.37 2.37 17.67
N MET A 64 1.94 3.10 16.63
CA MET A 64 2.33 2.82 15.24
C MET A 64 3.85 2.87 15.05
N LEU A 65 4.53 3.89 15.54
CA LEU A 65 5.99 4.02 15.42
C LEU A 65 6.70 2.80 16.02
N LYS A 66 6.30 2.36 17.22
CA LYS A 66 6.88 1.17 17.85
C LYS A 66 6.60 -0.11 17.06
N ILE A 67 5.38 -0.28 16.54
CA ILE A 67 5.04 -1.42 15.70
C ILE A 67 5.88 -1.43 14.42
N ARG A 68 6.12 -0.27 13.81
CA ARG A 68 6.91 -0.12 12.58
C ARG A 68 8.39 -0.47 12.73
N GLU A 69 8.94 -0.51 13.94
CA GLU A 69 10.31 -0.99 14.17
C GLU A 69 10.51 -2.44 13.71
N ASN A 70 9.46 -3.28 13.79
CA ASN A 70 9.57 -4.72 13.55
C ASN A 70 8.49 -5.30 12.62
N LYS A 71 7.48 -4.54 12.23
CA LYS A 71 6.30 -5.02 11.48
C LYS A 71 5.97 -4.10 10.31
N ASN A 72 5.60 -4.71 9.18
CA ASN A 72 5.34 -4.03 7.91
C ASN A 72 3.91 -4.22 7.38
N PHE A 73 3.00 -4.82 8.16
CA PHE A 73 1.61 -4.94 7.74
C PHE A 73 0.93 -3.58 7.63
N PRO A 74 -0.09 -3.41 6.76
CA PRO A 74 -0.75 -2.13 6.57
C PRO A 74 -1.46 -1.64 7.82
N ILE A 75 -1.41 -0.31 8.05
CA ILE A 75 -2.04 0.39 9.16
C ILE A 75 -2.98 1.46 8.61
N ILE A 76 -4.25 1.36 9.00
CA ILE A 76 -5.29 2.35 8.72
C ILE A 76 -5.52 3.15 10.01
N LEU A 77 -5.24 4.45 9.99
CA LEU A 77 -5.51 5.32 11.13
C LEU A 77 -6.97 5.77 11.15
N LEU A 78 -7.57 5.76 12.34
CA LEU A 78 -8.85 6.42 12.60
C LEU A 78 -8.61 7.73 13.36
N SER A 79 -9.28 8.81 12.98
CA SER A 79 -9.12 10.10 13.66
C SER A 79 -10.43 10.89 13.72
N ALA A 80 -10.57 11.72 14.74
CA ALA A 80 -11.61 12.73 14.80
C ALA A 80 -11.36 13.82 13.74
N LYS A 81 -12.41 14.36 13.16
CA LYS A 81 -12.46 15.23 11.96
C LYS A 81 -11.68 16.57 12.04
N SER A 82 -10.90 16.83 13.06
CA SER A 82 -10.56 18.21 13.42
C SER A 82 -9.22 18.75 12.92
N GLU A 83 -8.28 17.95 12.39
CA GLU A 83 -7.00 18.53 11.99
C GLU A 83 -6.39 17.88 10.75
N ASP A 84 -6.28 18.66 9.66
CA ASP A 84 -5.52 18.26 8.46
C ASP A 84 -4.03 18.00 8.79
N THR A 85 -3.52 18.56 9.87
CA THR A 85 -2.20 18.28 10.43
C THR A 85 -2.02 16.83 10.84
N ASP A 86 -3.02 16.19 11.46
CA ASP A 86 -2.93 14.79 11.89
C ASP A 86 -2.88 13.82 10.70
N LYS A 87 -3.56 14.15 9.59
CA LYS A 87 -3.50 13.36 8.35
C LYS A 87 -2.11 13.38 7.74
N ILE A 88 -1.53 14.58 7.61
CA ILE A 88 -0.20 14.76 7.02
C ILE A 88 0.85 14.09 7.92
N THR A 89 0.71 14.24 9.22
CA THR A 89 1.60 13.64 10.22
C THR A 89 1.51 12.12 10.21
N GLY A 90 0.30 11.54 10.26
CA GLY A 90 0.10 10.09 10.27
C GLY A 90 0.65 9.40 9.03
N LEU A 91 0.37 9.93 7.84
CA LEU A 91 0.91 9.40 6.58
C LEU A 91 2.43 9.56 6.48
N SER A 92 2.99 10.67 6.99
CA SER A 92 4.44 10.91 7.02
C SER A 92 5.17 9.95 7.98
N PHE A 93 4.51 9.47 9.02
CA PHE A 93 5.06 8.52 10.00
C PHE A 93 4.83 7.04 9.66
N GLY A 94 4.24 6.72 8.51
CA GLY A 94 4.17 5.35 8.00
C GLY A 94 2.80 4.66 8.09
N ALA A 95 1.71 5.43 8.20
CA ALA A 95 0.37 4.91 7.95
C ALA A 95 0.14 4.67 6.45
N ASP A 96 -0.62 3.63 6.12
CA ASP A 96 -0.93 3.27 4.74
C ASP A 96 -2.26 3.86 4.26
N ASP A 97 -3.14 4.21 5.19
CA ASP A 97 -4.42 4.86 4.90
C ASP A 97 -4.95 5.61 6.14
N TYR A 98 -5.96 6.43 5.92
CA TYR A 98 -6.54 7.30 6.94
C TYR A 98 -8.05 7.40 6.77
N VAL A 99 -8.81 7.28 7.86
CA VAL A 99 -10.27 7.36 7.87
C VAL A 99 -10.74 8.29 9.00
N THR A 100 -11.61 9.23 8.66
CA THR A 100 -12.17 10.18 9.65
C THR A 100 -13.40 9.63 10.35
N LYS A 101 -13.47 9.79 11.68
CA LYS A 101 -14.67 9.53 12.47
C LYS A 101 -15.65 10.73 12.34
N PRO A 102 -16.97 10.53 12.17
CA PRO A 102 -17.63 9.23 11.99
C PRO A 102 -17.43 8.66 10.57
N PHE A 103 -17.25 7.37 10.44
CA PHE A 103 -17.03 6.67 9.19
C PHE A 103 -18.17 5.72 8.83
N ASN A 104 -18.28 5.37 7.56
CA ASN A 104 -19.15 4.29 7.12
C ASN A 104 -18.41 2.94 7.30
N PRO A 105 -18.96 1.97 8.06
CA PRO A 105 -18.31 0.67 8.27
C PRO A 105 -18.02 -0.08 6.96
N LEU A 106 -18.87 0.03 5.95
CA LEU A 106 -18.65 -0.61 4.65
C LEU A 106 -17.47 0.00 3.90
N GLU A 107 -17.26 1.32 4.03
CA GLU A 107 -16.09 1.99 3.48
C GLU A 107 -14.81 1.48 4.16
N LEU A 108 -14.82 1.41 5.49
CA LEU A 108 -13.67 0.89 6.25
C LEU A 108 -13.32 -0.54 5.84
N VAL A 109 -14.32 -1.41 5.70
CA VAL A 109 -14.13 -2.79 5.22
C VAL A 109 -13.52 -2.83 3.81
N ALA A 110 -14.00 -1.98 2.89
CA ALA A 110 -13.44 -1.90 1.54
C ALA A 110 -11.96 -1.49 1.54
N ARG A 111 -11.59 -0.54 2.43
CA ARG A 111 -10.20 -0.11 2.62
C ARG A 111 -9.34 -1.25 3.19
N VAL A 112 -9.82 -1.95 4.22
CA VAL A 112 -9.14 -3.13 4.79
C VAL A 112 -8.90 -4.20 3.73
N LYS A 113 -9.92 -4.52 2.91
CA LYS A 113 -9.78 -5.46 1.78
C LYS A 113 -8.70 -5.01 0.80
N SER A 114 -8.69 -3.74 0.44
CA SER A 114 -7.69 -3.18 -0.47
C SER A 114 -6.29 -3.26 0.12
N GLN A 115 -6.10 -2.88 1.39
CA GLN A 115 -4.81 -2.92 2.06
C GLN A 115 -4.28 -4.36 2.24
N ILE A 116 -5.12 -5.30 2.66
CA ILE A 116 -4.73 -6.72 2.79
C ILE A 116 -4.37 -7.30 1.42
N ARG A 117 -5.16 -7.01 0.37
CA ARG A 117 -4.84 -7.46 -0.99
C ARG A 117 -3.47 -6.96 -1.42
N ARG A 118 -3.17 -5.66 -1.24
CA ARG A 118 -1.85 -5.08 -1.54
C ARG A 118 -0.75 -5.78 -0.72
N TYR A 119 -0.95 -5.94 0.56
CA TYR A 119 0.03 -6.56 1.46
C TYR A 119 0.27 -8.03 1.13
N SER A 120 -0.80 -8.82 0.93
CA SER A 120 -0.69 -10.26 0.60
C SER A 120 -0.14 -10.48 -0.81
N THR A 121 -0.49 -9.62 -1.77
CA THR A 121 0.01 -9.74 -3.15
C THR A 121 1.44 -9.19 -3.29
N LEU A 122 1.79 -8.15 -2.51
CA LEU A 122 3.09 -7.48 -2.56
C LEU A 122 4.05 -7.90 -1.43
N GLY A 123 3.51 -8.28 -0.27
CA GLY A 123 4.29 -8.61 0.93
C GLY A 123 4.59 -10.10 1.11
N SER A 124 3.76 -11.01 0.59
CA SER A 124 4.00 -12.46 0.64
C SER A 124 4.71 -13.01 -0.61
N MET A 125 4.89 -12.18 -1.63
CA MET A 125 5.86 -12.55 -2.66
C MET A 125 7.26 -12.46 -2.05
N VAL A 126 7.83 -13.61 -1.72
CA VAL A 126 9.27 -13.79 -1.73
C VAL A 126 9.74 -13.00 -2.94
N LYS A 127 10.52 -11.92 -2.75
CA LYS A 127 11.20 -11.24 -3.84
C LYS A 127 11.97 -12.32 -4.58
N THR A 128 11.37 -12.89 -5.61
CA THR A 128 12.15 -13.64 -6.55
C THR A 128 13.04 -12.61 -7.22
N ASP A 129 14.32 -12.90 -7.43
CA ASP A 129 15.27 -12.01 -8.11
C ASP A 129 14.74 -11.50 -9.46
N SER A 130 13.56 -11.93 -9.87
CA SER A 130 12.90 -11.61 -11.13
C SER A 130 11.80 -10.56 -11.04
N GLN A 131 11.46 -10.04 -9.86
CA GLN A 131 10.32 -9.11 -9.72
C GLN A 131 10.78 -7.72 -9.31
N LEU A 132 10.28 -6.71 -10.03
CA LEU A 132 10.39 -5.30 -9.72
C LEU A 132 9.04 -4.83 -9.18
N ILE A 133 9.05 -4.18 -8.00
CA ILE A 133 7.83 -3.80 -7.29
C ILE A 133 7.90 -2.34 -6.86
N THR A 134 6.84 -1.58 -7.14
CA THR A 134 6.69 -0.21 -6.64
C THR A 134 5.20 0.10 -6.43
N GLY A 135 4.81 0.41 -5.18
CA GLY A 135 3.39 0.58 -4.84
C GLY A 135 2.57 -0.66 -5.21
N GLY A 136 1.47 -0.48 -5.95
CA GLY A 136 0.62 -1.56 -6.47
C GLY A 136 1.13 -2.21 -7.76
N LEU A 137 2.19 -1.66 -8.37
CA LEU A 137 2.73 -2.12 -9.65
C LEU A 137 3.77 -3.21 -9.42
N VAL A 138 3.56 -4.38 -10.04
CA VAL A 138 4.49 -5.51 -10.04
C VAL A 138 4.85 -5.87 -11.47
N LEU A 139 6.14 -5.95 -11.78
CA LEU A 139 6.66 -6.38 -13.07
C LEU A 139 7.54 -7.62 -12.87
N ASP A 140 7.13 -8.75 -13.43
CA ASP A 140 7.91 -9.98 -13.42
C ASP A 140 8.80 -10.07 -14.66
N THR A 141 10.12 -10.05 -14.45
CA THR A 141 11.10 -10.04 -15.54
C THR A 141 11.25 -11.39 -16.24
N LYS A 142 10.85 -12.51 -15.60
CA LYS A 142 10.90 -13.85 -16.20
C LYS A 142 9.64 -14.13 -17.03
N SER A 143 8.46 -13.94 -16.45
CA SER A 143 7.20 -14.18 -17.14
C SER A 143 6.79 -13.04 -18.07
N LYS A 144 7.46 -11.88 -17.98
CA LYS A 144 7.13 -10.64 -18.71
C LYS A 144 5.71 -10.13 -18.43
N ARG A 145 5.16 -10.44 -17.27
CA ARG A 145 3.85 -9.99 -16.81
C ARG A 145 3.96 -8.70 -16.01
N VAL A 146 2.93 -7.89 -16.14
CA VAL A 146 2.75 -6.67 -15.34
C VAL A 146 1.38 -6.72 -14.68
N THR A 147 1.32 -6.42 -13.38
CA THR A 147 0.06 -6.31 -12.65
C THR A 147 0.03 -5.00 -11.88
N VAL A 148 -1.16 -4.42 -11.78
CA VAL A 148 -1.45 -3.25 -10.93
C VAL A 148 -2.51 -3.67 -9.92
N ASP A 149 -2.22 -3.55 -8.64
CA ASP A 149 -3.09 -3.99 -7.55
C ASP A 149 -3.60 -5.44 -7.71
N GLY A 150 -2.79 -6.31 -8.33
CA GLY A 150 -3.10 -7.72 -8.58
C GLY A 150 -3.83 -8.01 -9.91
N GLU A 151 -4.33 -6.99 -10.60
CA GLU A 151 -4.96 -7.12 -11.92
C GLU A 151 -3.91 -7.08 -13.03
N GLU A 152 -3.99 -8.01 -14.00
CA GLU A 152 -3.03 -8.09 -15.09
C GLU A 152 -3.23 -6.94 -16.09
N VAL A 153 -2.13 -6.25 -16.41
CA VAL A 153 -2.10 -5.14 -17.37
C VAL A 153 -1.32 -5.55 -18.61
N HIS A 154 -1.95 -5.47 -19.77
CA HIS A 154 -1.32 -5.79 -21.04
C HIS A 154 -0.55 -4.63 -21.62
N LEU A 155 0.78 -4.73 -21.59
CA LEU A 155 1.70 -3.80 -22.23
C LEU A 155 2.24 -4.37 -23.53
N THR A 156 2.47 -3.51 -24.51
CA THR A 156 3.25 -3.89 -25.70
C THR A 156 4.71 -4.17 -25.32
N ALA A 157 5.45 -4.87 -26.16
CA ALA A 157 6.85 -5.21 -25.88
C ALA A 157 7.75 -3.96 -25.64
N ARG A 158 7.44 -2.84 -26.29
CA ARG A 158 8.16 -1.57 -26.09
C ARG A 158 7.77 -0.89 -24.78
N GLU A 159 6.48 -0.82 -24.49
CA GLU A 159 5.96 -0.30 -23.21
C GLU A 159 6.52 -1.09 -22.03
N TYR A 160 6.53 -2.43 -22.13
CA TYR A 160 7.12 -3.29 -21.12
C TYR A 160 8.61 -2.96 -20.88
N ARG A 161 9.44 -2.85 -21.94
CA ARG A 161 10.87 -2.54 -21.81
C ARG A 161 11.11 -1.16 -21.21
N ILE A 162 10.31 -0.16 -21.57
CA ILE A 162 10.39 1.19 -20.98
C ILE A 162 10.08 1.10 -19.48
N LEU A 163 8.97 0.44 -19.11
CA LEU A 163 8.58 0.29 -17.71
C LEU A 163 9.65 -0.46 -16.91
N GLU A 164 10.17 -1.57 -17.44
CA GLU A 164 11.26 -2.35 -16.82
C GLU A 164 12.51 -1.47 -16.60
N TYR A 165 12.88 -0.65 -17.57
CA TYR A 165 14.04 0.25 -17.46
C TYR A 165 13.82 1.33 -16.40
N LEU A 166 12.63 1.94 -16.36
CA LEU A 166 12.27 2.92 -15.34
C LEU A 166 12.26 2.32 -13.94
N MET A 167 11.66 1.14 -13.76
CA MET A 167 11.61 0.45 -12.47
C MET A 167 12.98 -0.03 -11.97
N LYS A 168 13.92 -0.34 -12.87
CA LYS A 168 15.32 -0.64 -12.50
C LYS A 168 16.10 0.59 -12.07
N ASN A 169 15.68 1.78 -12.49
CA ASN A 169 16.35 3.05 -12.22
C ASN A 169 15.47 3.97 -11.36
N MET A 170 14.75 3.43 -10.38
CA MET A 170 13.94 4.23 -9.46
C MET A 170 14.79 5.29 -8.75
N ASN A 171 14.20 6.45 -8.52
CA ASN A 171 14.85 7.64 -7.92
C ASN A 171 15.97 8.28 -8.76
N VAL A 172 16.09 7.90 -10.03
CA VAL A 172 17.02 8.53 -10.99
C VAL A 172 16.22 9.32 -12.03
N VAL A 173 16.60 10.59 -12.25
CA VAL A 173 16.02 11.38 -13.34
C VAL A 173 16.67 10.93 -14.67
N LEU A 174 15.83 10.43 -15.57
CA LEU A 174 16.25 9.94 -16.88
C LEU A 174 15.72 10.85 -17.99
N SER A 175 16.58 11.22 -18.92
CA SER A 175 16.16 11.93 -20.12
C SER A 175 15.49 10.99 -21.14
N SER A 176 14.65 11.56 -22.02
CA SER A 176 14.04 10.77 -23.11
C SER A 176 15.07 10.10 -24.00
N SER A 177 16.22 10.75 -24.24
CA SER A 177 17.33 10.18 -25.00
C SER A 177 17.92 8.94 -24.30
N GLN A 178 18.17 9.01 -22.99
CA GLN A 178 18.66 7.86 -22.21
C GLN A 178 17.69 6.68 -22.22
N ILE A 179 16.39 6.95 -22.09
CA ILE A 179 15.35 5.91 -22.16
C ILE A 179 15.33 5.30 -23.56
N TYR A 180 15.39 6.13 -24.62
CA TYR A 180 15.40 5.65 -25.99
C TYR A 180 16.60 4.74 -26.26
N GLU A 181 17.80 5.21 -25.99
CA GLU A 181 19.04 4.45 -26.22
C GLU A 181 19.04 3.11 -25.48
N ALA A 182 18.59 3.09 -24.21
CA ALA A 182 18.53 1.87 -23.43
C ALA A 182 17.49 0.85 -23.93
N VAL A 183 16.36 1.32 -24.49
CA VAL A 183 15.24 0.44 -24.88
C VAL A 183 15.33 0.02 -26.36
N TRP A 184 15.82 0.90 -27.24
CA TRP A 184 15.95 0.62 -28.67
C TRP A 184 17.33 0.10 -29.06
N ASN A 185 18.32 0.31 -28.18
CA ASN A 185 19.74 -0.04 -28.44
C ASN A 185 20.32 0.68 -29.68
N GLU A 186 19.84 1.89 -29.90
CA GLU A 186 20.21 2.78 -31.03
C GLU A 186 20.44 4.18 -30.50
N ALA A 187 21.32 4.96 -31.13
CA ALA A 187 21.55 6.35 -30.78
C ALA A 187 20.31 7.20 -31.06
N SER A 188 19.95 8.12 -30.13
CA SER A 188 18.77 8.97 -30.26
C SER A 188 19.08 10.15 -31.20
N PHE A 189 18.63 10.08 -32.43
CA PHE A 189 18.69 11.21 -33.39
C PHE A 189 17.25 11.80 -33.57
N GLY A 190 16.85 12.69 -32.67
CA GLY A 190 15.61 13.47 -32.86
C GLY A 190 14.28 12.70 -32.70
N ILE A 191 14.29 11.45 -32.19
CA ILE A 191 13.12 10.56 -32.07
C ILE A 191 12.55 10.56 -30.63
N GLU A 192 12.91 11.54 -29.83
CA GLU A 192 12.53 11.66 -28.41
C GLU A 192 11.01 11.69 -28.15
N LYS A 193 10.23 12.17 -29.12
CA LYS A 193 8.76 12.20 -29.07
C LYS A 193 8.16 10.80 -28.95
N THR A 194 8.83 9.77 -29.48
CA THR A 194 8.37 8.37 -29.41
C THR A 194 8.32 7.86 -27.97
N VAL A 195 9.34 8.20 -27.14
CA VAL A 195 9.36 7.84 -25.72
C VAL A 195 8.18 8.46 -24.98
N THR A 196 7.91 9.75 -25.23
CA THR A 196 6.82 10.46 -24.59
C THR A 196 5.45 9.82 -24.87
N VAL A 197 5.22 9.38 -26.12
CA VAL A 197 3.99 8.67 -26.50
C VAL A 197 3.86 7.34 -25.75
N HIS A 198 4.92 6.54 -25.70
CA HIS A 198 4.88 5.28 -24.96
C HIS A 198 4.69 5.47 -23.46
N ILE A 199 5.34 6.47 -22.85
CA ILE A 199 5.14 6.80 -21.43
C ILE A 199 3.68 7.19 -21.17
N ARG A 200 3.08 7.99 -22.04
CA ARG A 200 1.66 8.33 -21.92
C ARG A 200 0.77 7.08 -21.97
N ASN A 201 0.99 6.20 -22.94
CA ASN A 201 0.22 4.96 -23.08
C ASN A 201 0.40 4.02 -21.88
N ILE A 202 1.62 3.95 -21.31
CA ILE A 202 1.88 3.20 -20.08
C ILE A 202 1.06 3.78 -18.93
N ARG A 203 1.11 5.11 -18.74
CA ARG A 203 0.36 5.80 -17.67
C ARG A 203 -1.13 5.56 -17.78
N GLU A 204 -1.72 5.67 -18.97
CA GLU A 204 -3.14 5.39 -19.20
C GLU A 204 -3.54 3.95 -18.83
N LYS A 205 -2.59 3.00 -18.83
CA LYS A 205 -2.84 1.59 -18.50
C LYS A 205 -2.58 1.25 -17.04
N ILE A 206 -1.65 1.95 -16.37
CA ILE A 206 -1.24 1.62 -15.00
C ILE A 206 -1.73 2.62 -13.94
N GLU A 207 -2.02 3.86 -14.33
CA GLU A 207 -2.59 4.87 -13.45
C GLU A 207 -4.11 4.77 -13.52
N ILE A 208 -4.72 4.19 -12.49
CA ILE A 208 -6.19 4.17 -12.34
C ILE A 208 -6.57 5.55 -11.79
N ASN A 209 -7.35 6.31 -12.57
CA ASN A 209 -7.97 7.55 -12.12
C ASN A 209 -9.04 7.29 -11.06
#